data_441972a52847204bc63975a2b6ffad8f
#
_entry.id   441972a52847204bc63975a2b6ffad8f
#
_cell.length_a   1.000
_cell.length_b   1.000
_cell.length_c   1.000
_cell.angle_alpha   90.00
_cell.angle_beta   90.00
_cell.angle_gamma   90.00
#
_symmetry.space_group_name_H-M   'P 1'
#
loop_
_entity.id
_entity.type
_entity.pdbx_description
1 polymer ?
#
loop_
_entity_poly.entity_id
_entity_poly.type
_entity_poly.pdbx_seq_one_letter_code
_entity_poly.pdbx_strand_id
1 'polypeptide(L)'
;MFNFNEDRFVKVIEDALSLRVDLEKIIDDLYYKGFGNLFLIGVGGTYAHFLPIKYMSETLSTMPVHVVQAAEFILQNNKHFSKDSLCVFCSRSGDTKEIVEAITFCNKSGATTLSFVCNSGTPVCELSKYHFVSFAEDDHLAECIYLGMYSVIFRLLKNRGEFVEYEKMFDQINSIAPFLVKAKEQTEEMSKSLAKHHRNTDYHMVVGSGAVWGEAYDYAMCILEEMQWIKTKSIHAGEYFHGTIELTEEDTSIILLYGEDATRPLMDRVYNFASKISKEVAVFDTRTVELPVDEKYRQYLSPLVIYTMLERFSCHLEKERNHPLTT
;
A
#
# COMPACT_ATOMS: atom_id res chain seq x y z
N MET A 1 6.19 -8.16 -21.37
CA MET A 1 6.61 -8.48 -19.97
C MET A 1 6.25 -9.92 -19.64
N PHE A 2 7.06 -10.58 -18.81
CA PHE A 2 6.78 -11.95 -18.36
C PHE A 2 5.58 -11.99 -17.42
N ASN A 3 4.67 -12.99 -17.61
CA ASN A 3 3.48 -13.22 -16.78
C ASN A 3 2.66 -11.95 -16.52
N PHE A 4 2.38 -11.15 -17.56
CA PHE A 4 1.62 -9.90 -17.46
C PHE A 4 0.61 -9.78 -18.59
N ASN A 5 -0.63 -9.49 -18.22
CA ASN A 5 -1.72 -9.22 -19.15
C ASN A 5 -2.09 -7.74 -19.05
N GLU A 6 -1.62 -6.95 -20.01
CA GLU A 6 -1.79 -5.50 -20.03
C GLU A 6 -3.27 -5.08 -20.10
N ASP A 7 -4.04 -5.68 -21.01
CA ASP A 7 -5.46 -5.32 -21.18
C ASP A 7 -6.25 -5.58 -19.88
N ARG A 8 -5.95 -6.70 -19.22
CA ARG A 8 -6.55 -7.04 -17.92
C ARG A 8 -6.14 -6.04 -16.84
N PHE A 9 -4.85 -5.70 -16.75
CA PHE A 9 -4.35 -4.75 -15.77
C PHE A 9 -4.98 -3.37 -15.94
N VAL A 10 -4.97 -2.83 -17.15
CA VAL A 10 -5.57 -1.52 -17.46
C VAL A 10 -7.05 -1.52 -17.08
N LYS A 11 -7.80 -2.57 -17.49
CA LYS A 11 -9.22 -2.68 -17.16
C LYS A 11 -9.46 -2.67 -15.65
N VAL A 12 -8.70 -3.41 -14.86
CA VAL A 12 -8.86 -3.48 -13.40
C VAL A 12 -8.60 -2.12 -12.75
N ILE A 13 -7.58 -1.38 -13.21
CA ILE A 13 -7.29 -0.02 -12.72
C ILE A 13 -8.43 0.95 -13.08
N GLU A 14 -8.93 0.90 -14.32
CA GLU A 14 -10.05 1.75 -14.76
C GLU A 14 -11.34 1.42 -14.00
N ASP A 15 -11.64 0.14 -13.78
CA ASP A 15 -12.79 -0.29 -12.99
C ASP A 15 -12.68 0.23 -11.53
N ALA A 16 -11.50 0.17 -10.92
CA ALA A 16 -11.27 0.73 -9.57
C ALA A 16 -11.48 2.25 -9.53
N LEU A 17 -10.98 2.98 -10.54
CA LEU A 17 -11.19 4.42 -10.66
C LEU A 17 -12.68 4.78 -10.84
N SER A 18 -13.46 3.95 -11.53
CA SER A 18 -14.89 4.16 -11.75
C SER A 18 -15.73 4.14 -10.46
N LEU A 19 -15.25 3.47 -9.41
CA LEU A 19 -15.90 3.43 -8.09
C LEU A 19 -15.86 4.79 -7.37
N ARG A 20 -15.02 5.70 -7.80
CA ARG A 20 -14.82 7.02 -7.18
C ARG A 20 -16.14 7.77 -6.99
N VAL A 21 -16.99 7.83 -8.00
CA VAL A 21 -18.24 8.63 -7.98
C VAL A 21 -19.17 8.20 -6.83
N ASP A 22 -19.32 6.91 -6.63
CA ASP A 22 -20.18 6.39 -5.57
C ASP A 22 -19.49 6.47 -4.19
N LEU A 23 -18.17 6.29 -4.15
CA LEU A 23 -17.37 6.54 -2.95
C LEU A 23 -17.51 7.98 -2.47
N GLU A 24 -17.37 8.96 -3.35
CA GLU A 24 -17.50 10.37 -3.01
C GLU A 24 -18.86 10.70 -2.38
N LYS A 25 -19.95 10.19 -2.94
CA LYS A 25 -21.30 10.39 -2.36
C LYS A 25 -21.40 9.86 -0.94
N ILE A 26 -20.88 8.64 -0.70
CA ILE A 26 -20.91 8.03 0.63
C ILE A 26 -20.01 8.81 1.60
N ILE A 27 -18.83 9.22 1.16
CA ILE A 27 -17.90 9.99 2.00
C ILE A 27 -18.47 11.37 2.34
N ASP A 28 -19.11 12.05 1.40
CA ASP A 28 -19.79 13.32 1.64
C ASP A 28 -20.91 13.14 2.67
N ASP A 29 -21.76 12.14 2.48
CA ASP A 29 -22.84 11.84 3.41
C ASP A 29 -22.32 11.54 4.82
N LEU A 30 -21.24 10.78 4.95
CA LEU A 30 -20.61 10.47 6.23
C LEU A 30 -19.99 11.70 6.87
N TYR A 31 -19.31 12.53 6.08
CA TYR A 31 -18.72 13.77 6.56
C TYR A 31 -19.77 14.73 7.12
N TYR A 32 -20.86 14.97 6.38
CA TYR A 32 -21.92 15.88 6.80
C TYR A 32 -22.78 15.35 7.95
N LYS A 33 -22.89 14.03 8.11
CA LYS A 33 -23.48 13.40 9.31
C LYS A 33 -22.59 13.54 10.54
N GLY A 34 -21.29 13.67 10.33
CA GLY A 34 -20.27 13.77 11.36
C GLY A 34 -19.78 12.40 11.84
N PHE A 35 -18.48 12.29 12.02
CA PHE A 35 -17.81 11.19 12.72
C PHE A 35 -16.63 11.74 13.51
N GLY A 36 -16.21 11.03 14.57
CA GLY A 36 -15.19 11.54 15.49
C GLY A 36 -13.75 11.29 15.02
N ASN A 37 -13.52 10.15 14.37
CA ASN A 37 -12.20 9.70 13.93
C ASN A 37 -12.31 8.61 12.85
N LEU A 38 -11.18 8.32 12.22
CA LEU A 38 -11.04 7.28 11.20
C LEU A 38 -10.17 6.14 11.74
N PHE A 39 -10.69 4.93 11.69
CA PHE A 39 -9.95 3.69 11.94
C PHE A 39 -9.73 2.95 10.62
N LEU A 40 -8.48 2.69 10.28
CA LEU A 40 -8.06 1.85 9.16
C LEU A 40 -7.62 0.52 9.75
N ILE A 41 -8.42 -0.52 9.53
CA ILE A 41 -8.30 -1.81 10.22
C ILE A 41 -7.93 -2.88 9.20
N GLY A 42 -6.73 -3.44 9.32
CA GLY A 42 -6.17 -4.39 8.36
C GLY A 42 -5.44 -5.55 9.00
N VAL A 43 -5.00 -6.49 8.16
CA VAL A 43 -4.14 -7.63 8.50
C VAL A 43 -3.13 -7.81 7.38
N GLY A 44 -1.88 -8.16 7.70
CA GLY A 44 -0.86 -8.42 6.70
C GLY A 44 -0.68 -7.26 5.72
N GLY A 45 -0.73 -7.54 4.42
CA GLY A 45 -0.58 -6.54 3.36
C GLY A 45 -1.61 -5.41 3.45
N THR A 46 -2.86 -5.70 3.81
CA THR A 46 -3.88 -4.64 3.93
C THR A 46 -3.60 -3.68 5.10
N TYR A 47 -3.03 -4.17 6.20
CA TYR A 47 -2.52 -3.30 7.28
C TYR A 47 -1.36 -2.42 6.77
N ALA A 48 -0.43 -3.01 6.02
CA ALA A 48 0.71 -2.32 5.45
C ALA A 48 0.26 -1.18 4.51
N HIS A 49 -0.71 -1.43 3.62
CA HIS A 49 -1.25 -0.43 2.69
C HIS A 49 -1.98 0.73 3.38
N PHE A 50 -2.40 0.57 4.63
CA PHE A 50 -2.95 1.68 5.42
C PHE A 50 -1.90 2.60 6.03
N LEU A 51 -0.65 2.16 6.18
CA LEU A 51 0.43 3.00 6.73
C LEU A 51 0.72 4.24 5.89
N PRO A 52 0.82 4.16 4.53
CA PRO A 52 0.92 5.34 3.68
C PRO A 52 -0.24 6.31 3.85
N ILE A 53 -1.46 5.80 3.96
CA ILE A 53 -2.68 6.62 4.13
C ILE A 53 -2.64 7.38 5.46
N LYS A 54 -2.18 6.72 6.52
CA LYS A 54 -1.95 7.39 7.81
C LYS A 54 -0.92 8.50 7.68
N TYR A 55 0.25 8.21 7.08
CA TYR A 55 1.31 9.19 6.86
C TYR A 55 0.79 10.44 6.12
N MET A 56 0.07 10.25 5.01
CA MET A 56 -0.53 11.34 4.24
C MET A 56 -1.54 12.13 5.08
N SER A 57 -2.39 11.43 5.83
CA SER A 57 -3.39 12.07 6.69
C SER A 57 -2.74 12.94 7.77
N GLU A 58 -1.71 12.44 8.43
CA GLU A 58 -1.00 13.15 9.50
C GLU A 58 -0.18 14.36 8.98
N THR A 59 0.27 14.32 7.72
CA THR A 59 1.00 15.44 7.09
C THR A 59 0.08 16.51 6.53
N LEU A 60 -1.17 16.20 6.23
CA LEU A 60 -2.12 17.08 5.56
C LEU A 60 -3.27 17.55 6.47
N SER A 61 -3.50 16.90 7.61
CA SER A 61 -4.69 17.10 8.42
C SER A 61 -4.44 16.91 9.92
N THR A 62 -5.31 17.53 10.70
CA THR A 62 -5.44 17.25 12.14
C THR A 62 -6.52 16.21 12.45
N MET A 63 -7.13 15.59 11.44
CA MET A 63 -8.12 14.53 11.60
C MET A 63 -7.49 13.33 12.30
N PRO A 64 -8.06 12.82 13.41
CA PRO A 64 -7.51 11.63 14.06
C PRO A 64 -7.69 10.39 13.17
N VAL A 65 -6.56 9.80 12.76
CA VAL A 65 -6.50 8.56 11.95
C VAL A 65 -5.70 7.50 12.69
N HIS A 66 -6.30 6.33 12.88
CA HIS A 66 -5.71 5.21 13.58
C HIS A 66 -5.56 4.03 12.62
N VAL A 67 -4.34 3.53 12.42
CA VAL A 67 -4.10 2.28 11.71
C VAL A 67 -3.87 1.20 12.76
N VAL A 68 -4.68 0.15 12.72
CA VAL A 68 -4.68 -0.91 13.73
C VAL A 68 -4.77 -2.29 13.10
N GLN A 69 -4.16 -3.25 13.74
CA GLN A 69 -4.22 -4.65 13.38
C GLN A 69 -5.54 -5.25 13.90
N ALA A 70 -6.28 -5.95 13.04
CA ALA A 70 -7.67 -6.33 13.31
C ALA A 70 -7.84 -7.18 14.59
N ALA A 71 -7.00 -8.20 14.78
CA ALA A 71 -7.09 -9.07 15.98
C ALA A 71 -6.75 -8.32 17.27
N GLU A 72 -5.71 -7.48 17.24
CA GLU A 72 -5.31 -6.66 18.39
C GLU A 72 -6.37 -5.61 18.71
N PHE A 73 -6.97 -4.98 17.70
CA PHE A 73 -8.00 -3.96 17.86
C PHE A 73 -9.19 -4.45 18.69
N ILE A 74 -9.66 -5.68 18.46
CA ILE A 74 -10.78 -6.27 19.20
C ILE A 74 -10.45 -6.43 20.69
N LEU A 75 -9.19 -6.74 21.01
CA LEU A 75 -8.74 -7.03 22.38
C LEU A 75 -8.29 -5.77 23.12
N GLN A 76 -7.80 -4.76 22.41
CA GLN A 76 -7.10 -3.59 22.95
C GLN A 76 -8.01 -2.68 23.80
N ASN A 77 -9.33 -2.69 23.60
CA ASN A 77 -10.28 -1.74 24.21
C ASN A 77 -9.81 -0.28 23.98
N ASN A 78 -9.54 0.07 22.72
CA ASN A 78 -9.01 1.36 22.31
C ASN A 78 -9.95 2.50 22.73
N LYS A 79 -9.44 3.46 23.51
CA LYS A 79 -10.23 4.56 24.08
C LYS A 79 -10.68 5.61 23.07
N HIS A 80 -10.06 5.63 21.89
CA HIS A 80 -10.49 6.49 20.78
C HIS A 80 -11.62 5.88 19.96
N PHE A 81 -11.84 4.56 20.06
CA PHE A 81 -12.90 3.88 19.33
C PHE A 81 -14.25 4.08 20.02
N SER A 82 -15.26 4.45 19.22
CA SER A 82 -16.64 4.65 19.69
C SER A 82 -17.65 4.41 18.56
N LYS A 83 -18.93 4.54 18.85
CA LYS A 83 -20.01 4.52 17.85
C LYS A 83 -19.87 5.62 16.78
N ASP A 84 -19.13 6.67 17.08
CA ASP A 84 -18.90 7.81 16.18
C ASP A 84 -17.65 7.61 15.33
N SER A 85 -17.02 6.42 15.37
CA SER A 85 -15.86 6.09 14.53
C SER A 85 -16.32 5.65 13.13
N LEU A 86 -15.59 6.11 12.10
CA LEU A 86 -15.62 5.54 10.76
C LEU A 86 -14.51 4.48 10.66
N CYS A 87 -14.90 3.23 10.39
CA CYS A 87 -13.98 2.09 10.32
C CYS A 87 -13.89 1.61 8.87
N VAL A 88 -12.68 1.62 8.29
CA VAL A 88 -12.42 1.19 6.93
C VAL A 88 -11.59 -0.09 6.94
N PHE A 89 -12.00 -1.05 6.13
CA PHE A 89 -11.40 -2.38 6.02
C PHE A 89 -11.03 -2.70 4.58
N CYS A 90 -10.04 -3.57 4.40
CA CYS A 90 -9.74 -4.18 3.13
C CYS A 90 -9.57 -5.69 3.31
N SER A 91 -10.06 -6.49 2.34
CA SER A 91 -9.84 -7.92 2.30
C SER A 91 -9.95 -8.42 0.86
N ARG A 92 -8.90 -9.06 0.33
CA ARG A 92 -8.91 -9.64 -1.02
C ARG A 92 -9.98 -10.74 -1.13
N SER A 93 -9.89 -11.74 -0.30
CA SER A 93 -10.81 -12.88 -0.28
C SER A 93 -12.23 -12.48 0.16
N GLY A 94 -12.33 -11.46 1.03
CA GLY A 94 -13.58 -11.01 1.64
C GLY A 94 -14.08 -11.93 2.77
N ASP A 95 -13.27 -12.87 3.24
CA ASP A 95 -13.61 -13.83 4.31
C ASP A 95 -12.51 -13.95 5.38
N THR A 96 -11.49 -13.11 5.34
CA THR A 96 -10.43 -13.07 6.36
C THR A 96 -11.02 -13.01 7.74
N LYS A 97 -10.78 -14.02 8.56
CA LYS A 97 -11.44 -14.23 9.85
C LYS A 97 -11.33 -13.02 10.77
N GLU A 98 -10.14 -12.46 10.92
CA GLU A 98 -9.87 -11.32 11.80
C GLU A 98 -10.61 -10.07 11.32
N ILE A 99 -10.77 -9.88 10.01
CA ILE A 99 -11.52 -8.76 9.41
C ILE A 99 -13.02 -8.95 9.69
N VAL A 100 -13.56 -10.15 9.47
CA VAL A 100 -14.97 -10.48 9.75
C VAL A 100 -15.30 -10.26 11.24
N GLU A 101 -14.41 -10.70 12.14
CA GLU A 101 -14.56 -10.49 13.58
C GLU A 101 -14.50 -9.00 13.94
N ALA A 102 -13.57 -8.23 13.35
CA ALA A 102 -13.44 -6.79 13.60
C ALA A 102 -14.65 -5.99 13.09
N ILE A 103 -15.18 -6.31 11.90
CA ILE A 103 -16.42 -5.68 11.38
C ILE A 103 -17.59 -5.99 12.30
N THR A 104 -17.71 -7.25 12.75
CA THR A 104 -18.76 -7.67 13.69
C THR A 104 -18.67 -6.90 15.00
N PHE A 105 -17.47 -6.71 15.53
CA PHE A 105 -17.20 -5.90 16.73
C PHE A 105 -17.61 -4.44 16.54
N CYS A 106 -17.21 -3.82 15.41
CA CYS A 106 -17.57 -2.45 15.07
C CYS A 106 -19.09 -2.27 14.95
N ASN A 107 -19.78 -3.19 14.27
CA ASN A 107 -21.23 -3.16 14.11
C ASN A 107 -21.97 -3.26 15.45
N LYS A 108 -21.52 -4.14 16.35
CA LYS A 108 -22.07 -4.25 17.72
C LYS A 108 -21.88 -2.96 18.52
N SER A 109 -20.83 -2.21 18.26
CA SER A 109 -20.55 -0.95 18.92
C SER A 109 -21.28 0.25 18.28
N GLY A 110 -21.98 0.03 17.16
CA GLY A 110 -22.69 1.07 16.42
C GLY A 110 -21.81 1.96 15.53
N ALA A 111 -20.53 1.61 15.35
CA ALA A 111 -19.62 2.33 14.45
C ALA A 111 -19.98 2.11 12.98
N THR A 112 -19.63 3.06 12.12
CA THR A 112 -19.85 2.93 10.68
C THR A 112 -18.73 2.14 10.04
N THR A 113 -19.08 1.10 9.26
CA THR A 113 -18.13 0.23 8.55
C THR A 113 -18.19 0.45 7.04
N LEU A 114 -17.02 0.57 6.40
CA LEU A 114 -16.82 0.65 4.96
C LEU A 114 -15.71 -0.33 4.56
N SER A 115 -15.93 -1.14 3.53
CA SER A 115 -14.97 -2.16 3.12
C SER A 115 -14.66 -2.14 1.63
N PHE A 116 -13.41 -2.46 1.30
CA PHE A 116 -12.95 -2.76 -0.06
C PHE A 116 -12.66 -4.25 -0.18
N VAL A 117 -13.22 -4.89 -1.19
CA VAL A 117 -13.06 -6.32 -1.45
C VAL A 117 -12.86 -6.57 -2.94
N CYS A 118 -12.31 -7.74 -3.30
CA CYS A 118 -12.17 -8.13 -4.71
C CYS A 118 -13.34 -8.96 -5.23
N ASN A 119 -14.08 -9.61 -4.33
CA ASN A 119 -15.18 -10.51 -4.68
C ASN A 119 -16.48 -10.08 -4.03
N SER A 120 -17.59 -10.14 -4.78
CA SER A 120 -18.94 -9.91 -4.25
C SER A 120 -19.47 -11.12 -3.49
N GLY A 121 -20.50 -10.90 -2.64
CA GLY A 121 -21.19 -11.98 -1.91
C GLY A 121 -20.35 -12.64 -0.82
N THR A 122 -19.33 -11.95 -0.33
CA THR A 122 -18.47 -12.43 0.74
C THR A 122 -18.93 -11.96 2.11
N PRO A 123 -18.54 -12.64 3.22
CA PRO A 123 -18.90 -12.22 4.56
C PRO A 123 -18.57 -10.75 4.87
N VAL A 124 -17.45 -10.24 4.36
CA VAL A 124 -17.07 -8.82 4.53
C VAL A 124 -18.05 -7.89 3.82
N CYS A 125 -18.53 -8.24 2.61
CA CYS A 125 -19.59 -7.47 1.92
C CYS A 125 -20.88 -7.44 2.71
N GLU A 126 -21.33 -8.61 3.18
CA GLU A 126 -22.62 -8.76 3.87
C GLU A 126 -22.66 -8.05 5.23
N LEU A 127 -21.54 -8.03 5.93
CA LEU A 127 -21.43 -7.42 7.27
C LEU A 127 -21.19 -5.92 7.22
N SER A 128 -20.52 -5.42 6.19
CA SER A 128 -20.16 -4.00 6.08
C SER A 128 -21.37 -3.15 5.72
N LYS A 129 -21.52 -2.01 6.37
CA LYS A 129 -22.59 -1.06 6.06
C LYS A 129 -22.45 -0.49 4.63
N TYR A 130 -21.22 -0.27 4.20
CA TYR A 130 -20.86 0.11 2.84
C TYR A 130 -19.74 -0.81 2.37
N HIS A 131 -19.81 -1.28 1.13
CA HIS A 131 -18.72 -2.04 0.54
C HIS A 131 -18.55 -1.68 -0.95
N PHE A 132 -17.32 -1.82 -1.43
CA PHE A 132 -16.93 -1.61 -2.81
C PHE A 132 -16.17 -2.84 -3.31
N VAL A 133 -16.53 -3.30 -4.49
CA VAL A 133 -15.92 -4.48 -5.13
C VAL A 133 -15.08 -4.00 -6.31
N SER A 134 -13.78 -4.26 -6.28
CA SER A 134 -12.84 -3.87 -7.35
C SER A 134 -12.67 -4.94 -8.43
N PHE A 135 -13.18 -6.18 -8.22
CA PHE A 135 -13.01 -7.33 -9.12
C PHE A 135 -11.56 -7.63 -9.52
N ALA A 136 -10.62 -7.32 -8.62
CA ALA A 136 -9.20 -7.61 -8.76
C ALA A 136 -8.86 -8.91 -8.02
N GLU A 137 -9.27 -10.06 -8.57
CA GLU A 137 -9.07 -11.37 -7.96
C GLU A 137 -7.62 -11.84 -8.02
N ASP A 138 -6.79 -11.17 -8.81
CA ASP A 138 -5.40 -11.46 -9.10
C ASP A 138 -4.41 -10.51 -8.36
N ASP A 139 -3.26 -10.27 -8.96
CA ASP A 139 -2.13 -9.53 -8.38
C ASP A 139 -2.31 -8.01 -8.29
N HIS A 140 -3.45 -7.46 -8.74
CA HIS A 140 -3.65 -5.98 -8.82
C HIS A 140 -4.44 -5.42 -7.63
N LEU A 141 -4.43 -6.13 -6.50
CA LEU A 141 -5.19 -5.72 -5.32
C LEU A 141 -4.70 -4.41 -4.72
N ALA A 142 -3.39 -4.23 -4.56
CA ALA A 142 -2.86 -3.06 -3.86
C ALA A 142 -3.05 -1.78 -4.67
N GLU A 143 -2.90 -1.81 -5.99
CA GLU A 143 -3.23 -0.66 -6.84
C GLU A 143 -4.69 -0.23 -6.67
N CYS A 144 -5.63 -1.20 -6.65
CA CYS A 144 -7.05 -0.92 -6.45
C CYS A 144 -7.34 -0.38 -5.04
N ILE A 145 -6.70 -0.94 -4.01
CA ILE A 145 -6.81 -0.45 -2.62
C ILE A 145 -6.34 1.00 -2.55
N TYR A 146 -5.17 1.33 -3.10
CA TYR A 146 -4.65 2.69 -3.08
C TYR A 146 -5.58 3.67 -3.77
N LEU A 147 -6.09 3.35 -4.96
CA LEU A 147 -7.02 4.22 -5.69
C LEU A 147 -8.32 4.45 -4.92
N GLY A 148 -8.87 3.40 -4.30
CA GLY A 148 -10.02 3.49 -3.41
C GLY A 148 -9.74 4.34 -2.18
N MET A 149 -8.62 4.10 -1.50
CA MET A 149 -8.24 4.84 -0.28
C MET A 149 -7.88 6.30 -0.57
N TYR A 150 -7.26 6.60 -1.71
CA TYR A 150 -7.05 7.99 -2.14
C TYR A 150 -8.38 8.71 -2.32
N SER A 151 -9.37 8.05 -2.93
CA SER A 151 -10.73 8.62 -3.07
C SER A 151 -11.35 8.90 -1.69
N VAL A 152 -11.19 8.02 -0.71
CA VAL A 152 -11.70 8.23 0.65
C VAL A 152 -10.98 9.39 1.34
N ILE A 153 -9.64 9.29 1.46
CA ILE A 153 -8.89 10.21 2.31
C ILE A 153 -8.86 11.63 1.74
N PHE A 154 -8.56 11.78 0.44
CA PHE A 154 -8.49 13.10 -0.17
C PHE A 154 -9.88 13.76 -0.31
N ARG A 155 -10.97 12.97 -0.43
CA ARG A 155 -12.32 13.51 -0.36
C ARG A 155 -12.67 14.04 1.03
N LEU A 156 -12.30 13.32 2.09
CA LEU A 156 -12.43 13.80 3.46
C LEU A 156 -11.63 15.10 3.69
N LEU A 157 -10.38 15.12 3.23
CA LEU A 157 -9.52 16.32 3.33
C LEU A 157 -10.08 17.52 2.55
N LYS A 158 -10.64 17.27 1.36
CA LYS A 158 -11.35 18.30 0.59
C LYS A 158 -12.54 18.88 1.38
N ASN A 159 -13.38 17.99 1.91
CA ASN A 159 -14.56 18.39 2.67
C ASN A 159 -14.20 19.19 3.95
N ARG A 160 -13.04 18.92 4.53
CA ARG A 160 -12.46 19.69 5.64
C ARG A 160 -11.81 21.01 5.21
N GLY A 161 -11.66 21.25 3.91
CA GLY A 161 -10.96 22.44 3.39
C GLY A 161 -9.43 22.33 3.46
N GLU A 162 -8.88 21.14 3.76
CA GLU A 162 -7.45 20.89 3.96
C GLU A 162 -6.74 20.43 2.67
N PHE A 163 -7.50 20.02 1.64
CA PHE A 163 -6.96 19.65 0.33
C PHE A 163 -7.87 20.13 -0.81
N VAL A 164 -7.75 21.42 -1.14
CA VAL A 164 -8.63 22.10 -2.13
C VAL A 164 -8.40 21.64 -3.57
N GLU A 165 -7.26 21.02 -3.88
CA GLU A 165 -6.87 20.59 -5.22
C GLU A 165 -7.34 19.17 -5.57
N TYR A 166 -8.25 18.62 -4.80
CA TYR A 166 -8.79 17.26 -4.97
C TYR A 166 -9.19 16.95 -6.41
N GLU A 167 -10.05 17.78 -7.01
CA GLU A 167 -10.54 17.54 -8.37
C GLU A 167 -9.38 17.56 -9.37
N LYS A 168 -8.50 18.55 -9.29
CA LYS A 168 -7.35 18.65 -10.19
C LYS A 168 -6.43 17.42 -10.11
N MET A 169 -6.17 16.92 -8.91
CA MET A 169 -5.36 15.73 -8.72
C MET A 169 -6.04 14.50 -9.32
N PHE A 170 -7.33 14.31 -9.07
CA PHE A 170 -8.05 13.15 -9.57
C PHE A 170 -8.31 13.19 -11.07
N ASP A 171 -8.48 14.37 -11.68
CA ASP A 171 -8.54 14.52 -13.15
C ASP A 171 -7.26 13.97 -13.80
N GLN A 172 -6.12 14.16 -13.15
CA GLN A 172 -4.83 13.61 -13.61
C GLN A 172 -4.70 12.11 -13.31
N ILE A 173 -5.10 11.65 -12.12
CA ILE A 173 -5.08 10.22 -11.74
C ILE A 173 -5.98 9.37 -12.63
N ASN A 174 -7.06 9.89 -13.16
CA ASN A 174 -7.95 9.15 -14.06
C ASN A 174 -7.25 8.57 -15.31
N SER A 175 -6.09 9.10 -15.69
CA SER A 175 -5.27 8.60 -16.81
C SER A 175 -4.06 7.77 -16.37
N ILE A 176 -4.01 7.29 -15.12
CA ILE A 176 -2.80 6.66 -14.56
C ILE A 176 -2.48 5.28 -15.13
N ALA A 177 -3.48 4.50 -15.55
CA ALA A 177 -3.31 3.10 -15.94
C ALA A 177 -2.16 2.85 -16.95
N PRO A 178 -2.08 3.54 -18.11
CA PRO A 178 -0.99 3.35 -19.05
C PRO A 178 0.39 3.76 -18.50
N PHE A 179 0.44 4.65 -17.51
CA PHE A 179 1.70 5.04 -16.85
C PHE A 179 2.18 3.98 -15.86
N LEU A 180 1.26 3.27 -15.19
CA LEU A 180 1.61 2.11 -14.37
C LEU A 180 2.12 0.96 -15.25
N VAL A 181 1.55 0.73 -16.44
CA VAL A 181 2.10 -0.21 -17.41
C VAL A 181 3.54 0.17 -17.79
N LYS A 182 3.79 1.45 -18.14
CA LYS A 182 5.15 1.93 -18.42
C LYS A 182 6.10 1.76 -17.23
N ALA A 183 5.63 1.96 -16.00
CA ALA A 183 6.44 1.73 -14.80
C ALA A 183 6.88 0.27 -14.68
N LYS A 184 5.98 -0.69 -14.99
CA LYS A 184 6.31 -2.12 -15.07
C LYS A 184 7.33 -2.38 -16.19
N GLU A 185 7.14 -1.82 -17.39
CA GLU A 185 8.07 -1.97 -18.51
C GLU A 185 9.47 -1.44 -18.19
N GLN A 186 9.56 -0.26 -17.58
CA GLN A 186 10.83 0.38 -17.23
C GLN A 186 11.61 -0.39 -16.16
N THR A 187 10.91 -1.13 -15.29
CA THR A 187 11.53 -1.97 -14.25
C THR A 187 11.78 -3.41 -14.67
N GLU A 188 11.25 -3.86 -15.82
CA GLU A 188 11.27 -5.26 -16.26
C GLU A 188 12.69 -5.85 -16.33
N GLU A 189 13.62 -5.21 -17.05
CA GLU A 189 14.97 -5.77 -17.22
C GLU A 189 15.82 -5.68 -15.93
N MET A 190 15.66 -4.63 -15.14
CA MET A 190 16.28 -4.54 -13.82
C MET A 190 15.76 -5.68 -12.92
N SER A 191 14.45 -5.85 -12.83
CA SER A 191 13.79 -6.87 -12.00
C SER A 191 14.21 -8.29 -12.39
N LYS A 192 14.26 -8.58 -13.68
CA LYS A 192 14.74 -9.87 -14.21
C LYS A 192 16.20 -10.12 -13.82
N SER A 193 17.07 -9.12 -13.93
CA SER A 193 18.48 -9.23 -13.56
C SER A 193 18.63 -9.47 -12.04
N LEU A 194 17.93 -8.70 -11.23
CA LEU A 194 17.92 -8.84 -9.77
C LEU A 194 17.41 -10.22 -9.34
N ALA A 195 16.28 -10.68 -9.91
CA ALA A 195 15.72 -12.00 -9.57
C ALA A 195 16.69 -13.15 -9.89
N LYS A 196 17.33 -13.08 -11.05
CA LYS A 196 18.35 -14.07 -11.41
C LYS A 196 19.56 -14.03 -10.46
N HIS A 197 20.00 -12.85 -10.07
CA HIS A 197 21.12 -12.65 -9.15
C HIS A 197 20.78 -13.16 -7.74
N HIS A 198 19.62 -12.79 -7.24
CA HIS A 198 19.18 -13.08 -5.87
C HIS A 198 18.38 -14.39 -5.70
N ARG A 199 18.28 -15.25 -6.72
CA ARG A 199 17.50 -16.50 -6.66
C ARG A 199 17.85 -17.43 -5.49
N ASN A 200 19.08 -17.37 -4.99
CA ASN A 200 19.58 -18.19 -3.88
C ASN A 200 19.91 -17.35 -2.64
N THR A 201 19.55 -16.08 -2.62
CA THR A 201 19.79 -15.21 -1.45
C THR A 201 18.79 -15.57 -0.34
N ASP A 202 19.31 -15.86 0.84
CA ASP A 202 18.51 -16.33 1.98
C ASP A 202 17.96 -15.19 2.87
N TYR A 203 18.48 -13.99 2.67
CA TYR A 203 18.11 -12.84 3.50
C TYR A 203 18.14 -11.52 2.73
N HIS A 204 17.07 -10.75 2.86
CA HIS A 204 16.99 -9.40 2.31
C HIS A 204 16.63 -8.38 3.39
N MET A 205 17.27 -7.25 3.37
CA MET A 205 16.83 -6.03 4.05
C MET A 205 15.98 -5.20 3.08
N VAL A 206 14.77 -4.82 3.49
CA VAL A 206 13.91 -3.93 2.71
C VAL A 206 13.73 -2.63 3.48
N VAL A 207 14.19 -1.52 2.90
CA VAL A 207 14.25 -0.23 3.58
C VAL A 207 13.30 0.76 2.92
N GLY A 208 12.48 1.44 3.73
CA GLY A 208 11.59 2.51 3.28
C GLY A 208 11.39 3.57 4.36
N SER A 209 10.79 4.68 3.98
CA SER A 209 10.41 5.74 4.92
C SER A 209 9.20 6.53 4.41
N GLY A 210 8.56 7.30 5.30
CA GLY A 210 7.43 8.14 4.93
C GLY A 210 6.31 7.36 4.25
N ALA A 211 5.85 7.86 3.11
CA ALA A 211 4.76 7.26 2.37
C ALA A 211 5.06 5.82 1.87
N VAL A 212 6.33 5.45 1.64
CA VAL A 212 6.69 4.11 1.17
C VAL A 212 7.15 3.15 2.28
N TRP A 213 7.03 3.53 3.54
CA TRP A 213 7.32 2.63 4.65
C TRP A 213 6.40 1.40 4.65
N GLY A 214 5.11 1.61 4.36
CA GLY A 214 4.15 0.52 4.25
C GLY A 214 4.55 -0.53 3.23
N GLU A 215 5.06 -0.10 2.07
CA GLU A 215 5.54 -0.99 1.02
C GLU A 215 6.78 -1.79 1.43
N ALA A 216 7.69 -1.17 2.20
CA ALA A 216 8.86 -1.89 2.72
C ALA A 216 8.44 -3.00 3.69
N TYR A 217 7.42 -2.74 4.51
CA TYR A 217 6.85 -3.73 5.43
C TYR A 217 6.11 -4.84 4.67
N ASP A 218 5.25 -4.46 3.72
CA ASP A 218 4.47 -5.40 2.90
C ASP A 218 5.38 -6.32 2.11
N TYR A 219 6.31 -5.76 1.35
CA TYR A 219 7.18 -6.51 0.48
C TYR A 219 8.06 -7.51 1.24
N ALA A 220 8.57 -7.10 2.39
CA ALA A 220 9.35 -7.99 3.25
C ALA A 220 8.52 -9.16 3.75
N MET A 221 7.40 -8.88 4.42
CA MET A 221 6.62 -9.90 5.12
C MET A 221 5.66 -10.66 4.20
N CYS A 222 4.86 -9.95 3.39
CA CYS A 222 3.78 -10.59 2.66
C CYS A 222 4.23 -11.16 1.30
N ILE A 223 5.32 -10.63 0.72
CA ILE A 223 5.81 -11.14 -0.57
C ILE A 223 7.02 -12.05 -0.37
N LEU A 224 8.10 -11.54 0.25
CA LEU A 224 9.33 -12.34 0.33
C LEU A 224 9.25 -13.46 1.37
N GLU A 225 8.71 -13.21 2.57
CA GLU A 225 8.58 -14.26 3.59
C GLU A 225 7.41 -15.19 3.29
N GLU A 226 6.19 -14.65 3.09
CA GLU A 226 4.99 -15.47 2.92
C GLU A 226 4.98 -16.24 1.60
N MET A 227 5.24 -15.57 0.48
CA MET A 227 5.11 -16.18 -0.85
C MET A 227 6.41 -16.80 -1.36
N GLN A 228 7.58 -16.34 -0.93
CA GLN A 228 8.87 -16.84 -1.41
C GLN A 228 9.69 -17.58 -0.36
N TRP A 229 9.28 -17.59 0.89
CA TRP A 229 9.94 -18.23 2.04
C TRP A 229 11.38 -17.77 2.24
N ILE A 230 11.63 -16.51 1.94
CA ILE A 230 12.92 -15.85 2.12
C ILE A 230 12.88 -15.05 3.43
N LYS A 231 13.89 -15.21 4.27
CA LYS A 231 14.01 -14.40 5.50
C LYS A 231 14.20 -12.95 5.14
N THR A 232 13.53 -12.05 5.84
CA THR A 232 13.67 -10.62 5.59
C THR A 232 13.73 -9.81 6.87
N LYS A 233 14.07 -8.54 6.70
CA LYS A 233 13.88 -7.51 7.70
C LYS A 233 13.37 -6.25 7.00
N SER A 234 12.14 -5.82 7.32
CA SER A 234 11.68 -4.48 6.99
C SER A 234 12.33 -3.46 7.94
N ILE A 235 12.85 -2.36 7.39
CA ILE A 235 13.61 -1.37 8.16
C ILE A 235 13.12 0.02 7.79
N HIS A 236 12.64 0.76 8.78
CA HIS A 236 12.40 2.19 8.59
C HIS A 236 13.74 2.91 8.46
N ALA A 237 13.93 3.73 7.42
CA ALA A 237 15.22 4.38 7.14
C ALA A 237 15.75 5.21 8.33
N GLY A 238 14.85 5.80 9.14
CA GLY A 238 15.21 6.51 10.36
C GLY A 238 15.83 5.62 11.43
N GLU A 239 15.53 4.32 11.44
CA GLU A 239 16.00 3.35 12.42
C GLU A 239 17.23 2.55 11.92
N TYR A 240 17.60 2.65 10.64
CA TYR A 240 18.68 1.89 10.04
C TYR A 240 20.00 2.00 10.82
N PHE A 241 20.33 3.21 11.29
CA PHE A 241 21.55 3.52 12.02
C PHE A 241 21.50 3.20 13.53
N HIS A 242 20.39 2.65 14.02
CA HIS A 242 20.16 2.32 15.43
C HIS A 242 20.13 0.81 15.69
N GLY A 243 21.02 0.07 15.03
CA GLY A 243 21.23 -1.37 15.21
C GLY A 243 21.38 -2.12 13.89
N THR A 244 20.54 -1.88 12.87
CA THR A 244 20.62 -2.59 11.60
C THR A 244 21.94 -2.36 10.85
N ILE A 245 22.56 -1.21 11.03
CA ILE A 245 23.87 -0.87 10.47
C ILE A 245 24.92 -1.94 10.73
N GLU A 246 24.88 -2.58 11.90
CA GLU A 246 25.85 -3.61 12.33
C GLU A 246 25.70 -4.93 11.54
N LEU A 247 24.58 -5.11 10.84
CA LEU A 247 24.31 -6.27 9.99
C LEU A 247 24.62 -6.01 8.52
N THR A 248 25.17 -4.83 8.20
CA THR A 248 25.51 -4.46 6.82
C THR A 248 26.91 -4.90 6.49
N GLU A 249 27.01 -5.95 5.68
CA GLU A 249 28.27 -6.54 5.22
C GLU A 249 28.37 -6.45 3.69
N GLU A 250 29.50 -6.88 3.12
CA GLU A 250 29.79 -6.75 1.66
C GLU A 250 28.76 -7.46 0.77
N ASP A 251 28.19 -8.57 1.24
CA ASP A 251 27.23 -9.42 0.55
C ASP A 251 25.79 -9.29 1.06
N THR A 252 25.52 -8.35 1.95
CA THR A 252 24.16 -8.12 2.47
C THR A 252 23.26 -7.55 1.39
N SER A 253 22.22 -8.27 1.02
CA SER A 253 21.22 -7.78 0.07
C SER A 253 20.31 -6.72 0.70
N ILE A 254 20.30 -5.53 0.11
CA ILE A 254 19.54 -4.36 0.60
C ILE A 254 18.70 -3.79 -0.54
N ILE A 255 17.39 -3.81 -0.36
CA ILE A 255 16.41 -3.25 -1.30
C ILE A 255 15.94 -1.91 -0.72
N LEU A 256 16.21 -0.83 -1.43
CA LEU A 256 15.84 0.53 -1.04
C LEU A 256 14.64 1.02 -1.83
N LEU A 257 13.59 1.44 -1.12
CA LEU A 257 12.35 1.95 -1.71
C LEU A 257 12.29 3.46 -1.54
N TYR A 258 12.43 4.19 -2.65
CA TYR A 258 12.45 5.64 -2.67
C TYR A 258 11.11 6.23 -3.10
N GLY A 259 10.42 6.90 -2.16
CA GLY A 259 9.30 7.80 -2.45
C GLY A 259 9.74 9.21 -2.78
N GLU A 260 8.77 10.09 -3.02
CA GLU A 260 9.01 11.50 -3.37
C GLU A 260 8.59 12.49 -2.28
N ASP A 261 8.25 11.97 -1.10
CA ASP A 261 7.89 12.80 0.05
C ASP A 261 9.10 13.39 0.79
N ALA A 262 8.83 14.18 1.83
CA ALA A 262 9.83 14.91 2.60
C ALA A 262 10.84 14.00 3.34
N THR A 263 10.58 12.69 3.45
CA THR A 263 11.48 11.74 4.14
C THR A 263 12.61 11.21 3.24
N ARG A 264 12.59 11.52 1.94
CA ARG A 264 13.59 11.06 0.98
C ARG A 264 15.05 11.25 1.43
N PRO A 265 15.46 12.35 2.12
CA PRO A 265 16.83 12.49 2.63
C PRO A 265 17.26 11.39 3.61
N LEU A 266 16.30 10.71 4.31
CA LEU A 266 16.63 9.55 5.15
C LEU A 266 17.10 8.37 4.27
N MET A 267 16.46 8.16 3.12
CA MET A 267 16.86 7.14 2.16
C MET A 267 18.23 7.44 1.53
N ASP A 268 18.48 8.72 1.19
CA ASP A 268 19.80 9.15 0.69
C ASP A 268 20.91 8.86 1.71
N ARG A 269 20.63 9.07 2.99
CA ARG A 269 21.57 8.76 4.07
C ARG A 269 21.87 7.26 4.12
N VAL A 270 20.85 6.40 4.02
CA VAL A 270 21.03 4.94 4.01
C VAL A 270 21.82 4.51 2.77
N TYR A 271 21.44 4.97 1.59
CA TYR A 271 22.12 4.65 0.34
C TYR A 271 23.60 5.03 0.37
N ASN A 272 23.92 6.27 0.80
CA ASN A 272 25.28 6.78 0.88
C ASN A 272 26.18 6.00 1.84
N PHE A 273 25.60 5.32 2.81
CA PHE A 273 26.31 4.40 3.70
C PHE A 273 26.36 2.99 3.12
N ALA A 274 25.21 2.39 2.85
CA ALA A 274 25.07 1.00 2.45
C ALA A 274 25.86 0.68 1.16
N SER A 275 25.82 1.56 0.14
CA SER A 275 26.52 1.39 -1.14
C SER A 275 28.05 1.43 -1.05
N LYS A 276 28.61 1.89 0.08
CA LYS A 276 30.07 1.85 0.33
C LYS A 276 30.53 0.52 0.95
N ILE A 277 29.59 -0.24 1.53
CA ILE A 277 29.87 -1.48 2.25
C ILE A 277 29.34 -2.66 1.45
N SER A 278 28.06 -2.66 1.12
CA SER A 278 27.45 -3.76 0.38
C SER A 278 27.55 -3.53 -1.14
N LYS A 279 27.83 -4.61 -1.88
CA LYS A 279 27.76 -4.68 -3.34
C LYS A 279 26.36 -5.06 -3.85
N GLU A 280 25.45 -5.39 -2.94
CA GLU A 280 24.14 -5.98 -3.20
C GLU A 280 23.01 -4.98 -2.86
N VAL A 281 23.18 -3.71 -3.28
CA VAL A 281 22.18 -2.65 -3.07
C VAL A 281 21.33 -2.47 -4.32
N ALA A 282 20.04 -2.80 -4.22
CA ALA A 282 19.03 -2.55 -5.25
C ALA A 282 18.20 -1.30 -4.89
N VAL A 283 17.86 -0.48 -5.88
CA VAL A 283 17.08 0.74 -5.67
C VAL A 283 15.85 0.74 -6.56
N PHE A 284 14.68 0.86 -5.95
CA PHE A 284 13.41 1.17 -6.61
C PHE A 284 13.05 2.62 -6.29
N ASP A 285 13.08 3.49 -7.30
CA ASP A 285 12.90 4.94 -7.15
C ASP A 285 11.77 5.43 -8.04
N THR A 286 10.71 5.97 -7.45
CA THR A 286 9.54 6.47 -8.18
C THR A 286 9.88 7.62 -9.14
N ARG A 287 10.98 8.34 -8.92
CA ARG A 287 11.44 9.40 -9.84
C ARG A 287 11.90 8.88 -11.19
N THR A 288 12.20 7.60 -11.29
CA THR A 288 12.63 6.99 -12.57
C THR A 288 11.47 6.72 -13.51
N VAL A 289 10.23 6.80 -13.04
CA VAL A 289 9.05 6.55 -13.86
C VAL A 289 8.27 7.83 -14.15
N GLU A 290 7.68 7.89 -15.36
CA GLU A 290 6.80 8.98 -15.78
C GLU A 290 5.40 8.77 -15.18
N LEU A 291 4.78 9.85 -14.68
CA LEU A 291 3.41 9.85 -14.20
C LEU A 291 2.62 11.03 -14.78
N PRO A 292 1.31 10.89 -15.01
CA PRO A 292 0.46 11.91 -15.63
C PRO A 292 0.02 12.99 -14.64
N VAL A 293 0.78 13.24 -13.58
CA VAL A 293 0.40 14.15 -12.50
C VAL A 293 1.44 15.24 -12.28
N ASP A 294 1.00 16.38 -11.79
CA ASP A 294 1.90 17.46 -11.37
C ASP A 294 2.89 16.94 -10.30
N GLU A 295 4.10 17.48 -10.31
CA GLU A 295 5.20 17.05 -9.42
C GLU A 295 4.78 17.00 -7.94
N LYS A 296 3.99 17.96 -7.48
CA LYS A 296 3.51 18.05 -6.08
C LYS A 296 2.60 16.88 -5.65
N TYR A 297 1.96 16.17 -6.60
CA TYR A 297 1.09 15.03 -6.29
C TYR A 297 1.83 13.69 -6.31
N ARG A 298 3.02 13.64 -6.93
CA ARG A 298 3.79 12.41 -7.10
C ARG A 298 4.11 11.74 -5.76
N GLN A 299 4.38 12.53 -4.72
CA GLN A 299 4.62 12.02 -3.37
C GLN A 299 3.48 11.14 -2.84
N TYR A 300 2.23 11.46 -3.18
CA TYR A 300 1.05 10.68 -2.74
C TYR A 300 0.89 9.37 -3.53
N LEU A 301 1.38 9.32 -4.77
CA LEU A 301 1.33 8.15 -5.61
C LEU A 301 2.55 7.22 -5.42
N SER A 302 3.56 7.64 -4.68
CA SER A 302 4.78 6.85 -4.47
C SER A 302 4.51 5.42 -3.96
N PRO A 303 3.60 5.15 -2.99
CA PRO A 303 3.30 3.79 -2.57
C PRO A 303 2.74 2.93 -3.71
N LEU A 304 1.74 3.43 -4.43
CA LEU A 304 1.14 2.78 -5.59
C LEU A 304 2.20 2.41 -6.65
N VAL A 305 3.09 3.36 -6.96
CA VAL A 305 4.13 3.18 -7.98
C VAL A 305 5.18 2.17 -7.52
N ILE A 306 5.63 2.23 -6.26
CA ILE A 306 6.59 1.26 -5.71
C ILE A 306 6.01 -0.16 -5.75
N TYR A 307 4.76 -0.34 -5.34
CA TYR A 307 4.10 -1.65 -5.43
C TYR A 307 4.11 -2.17 -6.86
N THR A 308 3.70 -1.33 -7.82
CA THR A 308 3.67 -1.65 -9.27
C THR A 308 5.05 -2.05 -9.80
N MET A 309 6.12 -1.39 -9.35
CA MET A 309 7.51 -1.71 -9.74
C MET A 309 7.99 -3.04 -9.13
N LEU A 310 7.73 -3.25 -7.84
CA LEU A 310 8.16 -4.44 -7.09
C LEU A 310 7.49 -5.72 -7.58
N GLU A 311 6.27 -5.64 -8.08
CA GLU A 311 5.58 -6.80 -8.66
C GLU A 311 6.39 -7.43 -9.80
N ARG A 312 7.12 -6.63 -10.60
CA ARG A 312 7.99 -7.17 -11.66
C ARG A 312 9.14 -8.00 -11.10
N PHE A 313 9.73 -7.55 -10.00
CA PHE A 313 10.75 -8.34 -9.31
C PHE A 313 10.18 -9.63 -8.75
N SER A 314 8.99 -9.59 -8.17
CA SER A 314 8.29 -10.76 -7.63
C SER A 314 8.00 -11.80 -8.71
N CYS A 315 7.44 -11.42 -9.87
CA CYS A 315 7.16 -12.32 -10.99
C CYS A 315 8.44 -13.02 -11.53
N HIS A 316 9.54 -12.28 -11.64
CA HIS A 316 10.80 -12.87 -12.07
C HIS A 316 11.42 -13.77 -10.98
N LEU A 317 11.29 -13.39 -9.71
CA LEU A 317 11.79 -14.20 -8.59
C LEU A 317 11.05 -15.54 -8.49
N GLU A 318 9.72 -15.53 -8.64
CA GLU A 318 8.89 -16.74 -8.77
C GLU A 318 9.47 -17.69 -9.82
N LYS A 319 9.74 -17.16 -11.02
CA LYS A 319 10.30 -17.93 -12.12
C LYS A 319 11.68 -18.49 -11.82
N GLU A 320 12.61 -17.66 -11.34
CA GLU A 320 14.00 -18.05 -11.08
C GLU A 320 14.13 -19.06 -9.93
N ARG A 321 13.22 -18.99 -8.96
CA ARG A 321 13.18 -19.91 -7.80
C ARG A 321 12.29 -21.12 -8.04
N ASN A 322 11.48 -21.13 -9.11
CA ASN A 322 10.43 -22.10 -9.34
C ASN A 322 9.52 -22.26 -8.11
N HIS A 323 9.16 -21.13 -7.50
CA HIS A 323 8.36 -21.05 -6.28
C HIS A 323 7.19 -20.07 -6.50
N PRO A 324 5.93 -20.57 -6.61
CA PRO A 324 4.77 -19.73 -6.96
C PRO A 324 4.53 -18.59 -5.97
N LEU A 325 4.03 -17.46 -6.48
CA LEU A 325 3.50 -16.32 -5.69
C LEU A 325 2.07 -16.59 -5.17
N THR A 326 1.71 -17.83 -4.96
CA THR A 326 0.40 -18.23 -4.41
C THR A 326 0.59 -18.88 -3.06
N THR A 327 -0.23 -18.48 -2.09
CA THR A 327 -0.34 -19.15 -0.79
C THR A 327 -1.40 -20.24 -0.81
#